data_f8ab387d2399f6c75eb87fbf9833b0d7
#
_entry.id   f8ab387d2399f6c75eb87fbf9833b0d7
#
_cell.length_a   1.000
_cell.length_b   1.000
_cell.length_c   1.000
_cell.angle_alpha   90.00
_cell.angle_beta   90.00
_cell.angle_gamma   90.00
#
_symmetry.space_group_name_H-M   'P 1'
#
loop_
_entity.id
_entity.type
_entity.pdbx_description
1 polymer ?
#
loop_
_entity_poly.entity_id
_entity_poly.type
_entity_poly.pdbx_seq_one_letter_code
_entity_poly.pdbx_strand_id
1 'polypeptide(L)'
;MHEKSRLCPARIILGSEQTLTNDKGEVRILSDRLRKVVVLGGGSAGWLVAGLLACEHPDLHITLIESSDVPIIGVGEGTWPSMRDTLRRLGLSESEFVRQCHVSFKQGSRFDGWMRGDDGAQGDRYYHPFMLPVGHGDVDLVQAWLATQPQRPFAEVVSPSVQVCEAGRGPKQVQTPEFGAVANYAYHFDAGRFGQMLREHACQKLGVHHVVDHVDAVISSEDGDIRALKTREHGELSADLFVDCSGLAARLIGQHFCVPLKSERDVLFNDAALPVQVPYATPHSPLATCTIATAWAKGWIWDIGLPTRRGVGCVYSRAHASEDEAQAALQAYLDATCAPRERPSPR
;
A
#
# COMPACT_ATOMS: atom_id res chain seq x y z
N MET A 1 -35.85 5.42 10.39
CA MET A 1 -35.05 6.66 10.35
C MET A 1 -33.60 6.19 10.32
N HIS A 2 -33.03 6.03 9.13
CA HIS A 2 -31.65 5.62 8.92
C HIS A 2 -30.83 6.87 8.57
N GLU A 3 -30.02 7.29 9.51
CA GLU A 3 -29.01 8.32 9.32
C GLU A 3 -27.89 7.73 8.49
N LYS A 4 -27.82 8.12 7.22
CA LYS A 4 -26.71 7.80 6.33
C LYS A 4 -25.47 8.50 6.87
N SER A 5 -24.57 7.76 7.49
CA SER A 5 -23.21 8.23 7.78
C SER A 5 -22.52 8.52 6.44
N ARG A 6 -22.62 9.75 5.97
CA ARG A 6 -21.75 10.29 4.92
C ARG A 6 -20.36 10.38 5.53
N LEU A 7 -19.47 9.49 5.13
CA LEU A 7 -18.04 9.74 5.25
C LEU A 7 -17.76 11.07 4.57
N CYS A 8 -17.56 12.09 5.39
CA CYS A 8 -17.12 13.39 4.95
C CYS A 8 -15.75 13.22 4.32
N PRO A 9 -15.51 13.54 3.03
CA PRO A 9 -14.15 13.61 2.54
C PRO A 9 -13.44 14.65 3.41
N ALA A 10 -12.26 14.30 3.95
CA ALA A 10 -11.42 15.25 4.66
C ALA A 10 -11.11 16.40 3.70
N ARG A 11 -11.93 17.46 3.75
CA ARG A 11 -11.61 18.73 3.14
C ARG A 11 -10.47 19.29 3.98
N ILE A 12 -9.28 19.35 3.42
CA ILE A 12 -8.25 20.26 3.90
C ILE A 12 -8.90 21.65 3.77
N ILE A 13 -9.29 22.24 4.91
CA ILE A 13 -9.81 23.60 4.95
C ILE A 13 -8.60 24.49 4.71
N LEU A 14 -8.36 24.83 3.44
CA LEU A 14 -7.37 25.84 3.06
C LEU A 14 -7.91 27.19 3.57
N GLY A 15 -7.40 27.62 4.72
CA GLY A 15 -7.56 28.90 5.41
C GLY A 15 -8.83 29.70 5.18
N SER A 16 -9.54 30.06 6.25
CA SER A 16 -10.52 31.13 6.25
C SER A 16 -9.80 32.47 6.03
N GLU A 17 -10.28 33.31 5.11
CA GLU A 17 -9.85 34.70 5.01
C GLU A 17 -10.14 35.40 6.35
N GLN A 18 -9.12 35.62 7.15
CA GLN A 18 -9.22 36.48 8.34
C GLN A 18 -8.94 37.91 7.92
N THR A 19 -9.97 38.73 8.02
CA THR A 19 -9.86 40.17 7.81
C THR A 19 -9.45 40.82 9.13
N LEU A 20 -8.21 41.28 9.22
CA LEU A 20 -7.75 42.10 10.34
C LEU A 20 -7.73 43.56 9.94
N THR A 21 -8.44 44.39 10.70
CA THR A 21 -8.37 45.85 10.57
C THR A 21 -7.34 46.39 11.57
N ASN A 22 -6.34 47.11 11.10
CA ASN A 22 -5.40 47.77 11.98
C ASN A 22 -5.99 49.10 12.54
N ASP A 23 -5.36 49.70 13.55
CA ASP A 23 -5.82 50.93 14.17
C ASP A 23 -5.90 52.18 13.26
N LYS A 24 -5.51 52.02 12.00
CA LYS A 24 -5.61 53.05 10.94
C LYS A 24 -6.72 52.76 9.93
N GLY A 25 -7.54 51.73 10.14
CA GLY A 25 -8.65 51.36 9.24
C GLY A 25 -8.24 50.68 7.95
N GLU A 26 -6.94 50.26 7.81
CA GLU A 26 -6.49 49.50 6.66
C GLU A 26 -6.85 48.01 6.83
N VAL A 27 -7.60 47.49 5.86
CA VAL A 27 -7.97 46.08 5.79
C VAL A 27 -6.79 45.30 5.24
N ARG A 28 -6.12 44.51 6.06
CA ARG A 28 -5.18 43.48 5.61
C ARG A 28 -5.93 42.18 5.47
N ILE A 29 -6.14 41.76 4.24
CA ILE A 29 -6.56 40.37 3.95
C ILE A 29 -5.31 39.51 4.12
N LEU A 30 -5.15 38.89 5.28
CA LEU A 30 -4.19 37.82 5.46
C LEU A 30 -4.79 36.58 4.78
N SER A 31 -4.55 36.42 3.50
CA SER A 31 -4.73 35.14 2.86
C SER A 31 -3.56 34.23 3.27
N ASP A 32 -3.65 33.62 4.44
CA ASP A 32 -2.84 32.47 4.82
C ASP A 32 -3.21 31.26 3.96
N ARG A 33 -3.19 31.46 2.66
CA ARG A 33 -3.50 30.42 1.70
C ARG A 33 -2.25 29.58 1.58
N LEU A 34 -2.32 28.31 2.04
CA LEU A 34 -1.32 27.30 1.79
C LEU A 34 -1.00 27.29 0.28
N ARG A 35 0.27 27.51 -0.10
CA ARG A 35 0.72 27.57 -1.50
C ARG A 35 1.87 26.63 -1.79
N LYS A 36 2.76 26.43 -0.83
CA LYS A 36 3.97 25.63 -0.99
C LYS A 36 3.91 24.41 -0.11
N VAL A 37 4.07 23.24 -0.70
CA VAL A 37 4.16 21.97 0.02
C VAL A 37 5.47 21.29 -0.30
N VAL A 38 6.19 20.85 0.74
CA VAL A 38 7.37 19.99 0.59
C VAL A 38 7.03 18.60 1.10
N VAL A 39 7.19 17.59 0.25
CA VAL A 39 7.06 16.17 0.58
C VAL A 39 8.46 15.60 0.74
N LEU A 40 8.78 15.09 1.93
CA LEU A 40 10.07 14.49 2.25
C LEU A 40 10.00 12.97 2.12
N GLY A 41 10.68 12.43 1.11
CA GLY A 41 10.76 11.00 0.83
C GLY A 41 10.10 10.58 -0.47
N GLY A 42 10.84 9.92 -1.34
CA GLY A 42 10.46 9.50 -2.71
C GLY A 42 9.99 8.04 -2.83
N GLY A 43 9.57 7.42 -1.74
CA GLY A 43 8.89 6.14 -1.78
C GLY A 43 7.47 6.25 -2.36
N SER A 44 6.76 5.11 -2.49
CA SER A 44 5.39 5.09 -3.02
C SER A 44 4.46 6.06 -2.29
N ALA A 45 4.61 6.21 -0.97
CA ALA A 45 3.79 7.14 -0.17
C ALA A 45 4.02 8.60 -0.59
N GLY A 46 5.28 9.02 -0.72
CA GLY A 46 5.61 10.40 -1.10
C GLY A 46 5.10 10.75 -2.49
N TRP A 47 5.34 9.91 -3.48
CA TRP A 47 4.87 10.15 -4.84
C TRP A 47 3.35 10.10 -4.98
N LEU A 48 2.66 9.23 -4.21
CA LEU A 48 1.18 9.22 -4.15
C LEU A 48 0.64 10.50 -3.54
N VAL A 49 1.21 10.97 -2.43
CA VAL A 49 0.82 12.23 -1.78
C VAL A 49 1.07 13.41 -2.72
N ALA A 50 2.27 13.52 -3.29
CA ALA A 50 2.62 14.62 -4.19
C ALA A 50 1.70 14.65 -5.42
N GLY A 51 1.45 13.49 -6.05
CA GLY A 51 0.58 13.38 -7.21
C GLY A 51 -0.87 13.72 -6.90
N LEU A 52 -1.44 13.20 -5.81
CA LEU A 52 -2.83 13.49 -5.42
C LEU A 52 -3.02 14.95 -5.07
N LEU A 53 -2.09 15.55 -4.32
CA LEU A 53 -2.15 16.98 -4.00
C LEU A 53 -2.09 17.84 -5.29
N ALA A 54 -1.22 17.50 -6.23
CA ALA A 54 -1.11 18.21 -7.49
C ALA A 54 -2.38 18.10 -8.36
N CYS A 55 -3.03 16.93 -8.38
CA CYS A 55 -4.28 16.73 -9.11
C CYS A 55 -5.45 17.50 -8.50
N GLU A 56 -5.56 17.50 -7.17
CA GLU A 56 -6.72 18.06 -6.48
C GLU A 56 -6.59 19.55 -6.14
N HIS A 57 -5.37 20.04 -6.09
CA HIS A 57 -5.04 21.42 -5.73
C HIS A 57 -4.03 22.02 -6.72
N PRO A 58 -4.46 22.34 -7.95
CA PRO A 58 -3.56 22.82 -9.02
C PRO A 58 -2.87 24.17 -8.70
N ASP A 59 -3.35 24.90 -7.70
CA ASP A 59 -2.75 26.14 -7.21
C ASP A 59 -1.57 25.92 -6.27
N LEU A 60 -1.31 24.68 -5.83
CA LEU A 60 -0.20 24.35 -4.95
C LEU A 60 1.10 24.15 -5.72
N HIS A 61 2.18 24.72 -5.20
CA HIS A 61 3.54 24.43 -5.63
C HIS A 61 4.09 23.27 -4.78
N ILE A 62 4.17 22.09 -5.37
CA ILE A 62 4.58 20.88 -4.67
C ILE A 62 6.02 20.55 -5.05
N THR A 63 6.86 20.43 -4.05
CA THR A 63 8.23 19.93 -4.18
C THR A 63 8.35 18.61 -3.44
N LEU A 64 8.83 17.57 -4.12
CA LEU A 64 9.22 16.33 -3.49
C LEU A 64 10.74 16.23 -3.45
N ILE A 65 11.29 15.98 -2.26
CA ILE A 65 12.71 15.74 -2.06
C ILE A 65 12.96 14.30 -1.63
N GLU A 66 13.90 13.65 -2.30
CA GLU A 66 14.35 12.29 -1.96
C GLU A 66 15.87 12.15 -2.11
N SER A 67 16.47 11.22 -1.36
CA SER A 67 17.86 10.84 -1.50
C SER A 67 18.02 9.73 -2.54
N SER A 68 19.08 9.82 -3.36
CA SER A 68 19.47 8.73 -4.28
C SER A 68 19.95 7.46 -3.58
N ASP A 69 20.34 7.57 -2.30
CA ASP A 69 21.03 6.50 -1.58
C ASP A 69 20.07 5.60 -0.79
N VAL A 70 18.79 5.98 -0.69
CA VAL A 70 17.78 5.21 0.03
C VAL A 70 16.99 4.36 -0.96
N PRO A 71 17.21 3.05 -1.00
CA PRO A 71 16.47 2.18 -1.90
C PRO A 71 15.00 2.05 -1.51
N ILE A 72 14.14 1.91 -2.51
CA ILE A 72 12.74 1.53 -2.27
C ILE A 72 12.71 0.06 -1.86
N ILE A 73 12.17 -0.23 -0.68
CA ILE A 73 11.94 -1.59 -0.22
C ILE A 73 10.70 -2.12 -0.94
N GLY A 74 10.90 -3.05 -1.88
CA GLY A 74 9.82 -3.71 -2.62
C GLY A 74 9.92 -5.22 -2.46
N VAL A 75 8.87 -5.83 -1.93
CA VAL A 75 8.80 -7.28 -1.65
C VAL A 75 7.75 -8.00 -2.49
N GLY A 76 7.04 -7.26 -3.36
CA GLY A 76 5.81 -7.64 -4.05
C GLY A 76 4.62 -7.13 -3.25
N GLU A 77 4.00 -6.05 -3.73
CA GLU A 77 2.97 -5.34 -2.99
C GLU A 77 1.58 -5.77 -3.42
N GLY A 78 0.67 -5.82 -2.45
CA GLY A 78 -0.76 -6.02 -2.68
C GLY A 78 -1.56 -4.84 -2.17
N THR A 79 -2.49 -4.36 -2.97
CA THR A 79 -3.36 -3.24 -2.60
C THR A 79 -4.76 -3.69 -2.18
N TRP A 80 -5.58 -2.69 -1.85
CA TRP A 80 -7.01 -2.79 -1.66
C TRP A 80 -7.76 -2.25 -2.89
N PRO A 81 -9.05 -2.58 -3.07
CA PRO A 81 -9.84 -2.11 -4.21
C PRO A 81 -9.90 -0.60 -4.41
N SER A 82 -9.72 0.18 -3.33
CA SER A 82 -9.62 1.64 -3.38
C SER A 82 -8.48 2.16 -4.26
N MET A 83 -7.46 1.34 -4.53
CA MET A 83 -6.34 1.73 -5.41
C MET A 83 -6.80 2.08 -6.82
N ARG A 84 -7.86 1.46 -7.32
CA ARG A 84 -8.44 1.80 -8.65
C ARG A 84 -8.90 3.26 -8.70
N ASP A 85 -9.51 3.72 -7.59
CA ASP A 85 -9.94 5.11 -7.48
C ASP A 85 -8.75 6.06 -7.37
N THR A 86 -7.73 5.69 -6.60
CA THR A 86 -6.49 6.44 -6.51
C THR A 86 -5.82 6.63 -7.89
N LEU A 87 -5.72 5.56 -8.69
CA LEU A 87 -5.16 5.65 -10.05
C LEU A 87 -5.99 6.56 -10.98
N ARG A 88 -7.34 6.48 -10.90
CA ARG A 88 -8.22 7.40 -11.65
C ARG A 88 -8.01 8.85 -11.26
N ARG A 89 -7.95 9.15 -9.95
CA ARG A 89 -7.72 10.52 -9.44
C ARG A 89 -6.39 11.08 -9.91
N LEU A 90 -5.37 10.24 -9.99
CA LEU A 90 -4.07 10.60 -10.55
C LEU A 90 -4.08 10.76 -12.07
N GLY A 91 -5.14 10.36 -12.78
CA GLY A 91 -5.21 10.37 -14.24
C GLY A 91 -4.32 9.31 -14.89
N LEU A 92 -3.98 8.24 -14.17
CA LEU A 92 -3.17 7.14 -14.68
C LEU A 92 -4.02 6.13 -15.45
N SER A 93 -3.54 5.67 -16.61
CA SER A 93 -4.14 4.57 -17.36
C SER A 93 -3.91 3.24 -16.64
N GLU A 94 -4.97 2.45 -16.43
CA GLU A 94 -4.86 1.12 -15.86
C GLU A 94 -4.03 0.19 -16.73
N SER A 95 -4.19 0.30 -18.07
CA SER A 95 -3.45 -0.52 -19.02
C SER A 95 -1.95 -0.22 -19.01
N GLU A 96 -1.58 1.04 -18.85
CA GLU A 96 -0.17 1.42 -18.70
C GLU A 96 0.40 0.95 -17.36
N PHE A 97 -0.34 1.13 -16.27
CA PHE A 97 0.03 0.63 -14.96
C PHE A 97 0.25 -0.89 -14.96
N VAL A 98 -0.67 -1.64 -15.56
CA VAL A 98 -0.55 -3.11 -15.68
C VAL A 98 0.73 -3.51 -16.41
N ARG A 99 1.06 -2.85 -17.51
CA ARG A 99 2.27 -3.18 -18.30
C ARG A 99 3.55 -2.74 -17.64
N GLN A 100 3.62 -1.49 -17.16
CA GLN A 100 4.85 -0.89 -16.67
C GLN A 100 5.24 -1.41 -15.28
N CYS A 101 4.25 -1.68 -14.42
CA CYS A 101 4.49 -2.09 -13.02
C CYS A 101 4.37 -3.60 -12.79
N HIS A 102 4.37 -4.41 -13.86
CA HIS A 102 4.25 -5.87 -13.78
C HIS A 102 3.08 -6.30 -12.89
N VAL A 103 1.91 -5.75 -13.17
CA VAL A 103 0.73 -5.94 -12.34
C VAL A 103 0.07 -7.31 -12.60
N SER A 104 -0.39 -7.94 -11.52
CA SER A 104 -1.39 -9.00 -11.54
C SER A 104 -2.62 -8.59 -10.74
N PHE A 105 -3.76 -9.25 -11.00
CA PHE A 105 -5.00 -8.95 -10.29
C PHE A 105 -5.05 -9.64 -8.93
N LYS A 106 -5.54 -8.91 -7.93
CA LYS A 106 -5.82 -9.42 -6.59
C LYS A 106 -7.32 -9.35 -6.33
N GLN A 107 -7.98 -10.48 -6.10
CA GLN A 107 -9.42 -10.56 -5.86
C GLN A 107 -9.78 -10.88 -4.41
N GLY A 108 -8.76 -10.98 -3.56
CA GLY A 108 -8.88 -11.27 -2.15
C GLY A 108 -7.58 -11.74 -1.53
N SER A 109 -7.69 -12.34 -0.36
CA SER A 109 -6.60 -13.04 0.31
C SER A 109 -7.04 -14.45 0.68
N ARG A 110 -6.15 -15.42 0.50
CA ARG A 110 -6.32 -16.81 0.91
C ARG A 110 -5.46 -17.06 2.14
N PHE A 111 -6.02 -17.72 3.11
CA PHE A 111 -5.38 -18.06 4.39
C PHE A 111 -5.31 -19.57 4.51
N ASP A 112 -4.11 -20.12 4.56
CA ASP A 112 -3.83 -21.55 4.66
C ASP A 112 -3.22 -21.86 6.05
N GLY A 113 -3.79 -22.81 6.80
CA GLY A 113 -3.27 -23.25 8.10
C GLY A 113 -3.54 -22.31 9.29
N TRP A 114 -4.48 -21.37 9.20
CA TRP A 114 -4.71 -20.37 10.25
C TRP A 114 -5.75 -20.76 11.30
N MET A 115 -6.62 -21.73 11.02
CA MET A 115 -7.71 -22.09 11.93
C MET A 115 -7.37 -23.23 12.88
N ARG A 116 -6.72 -24.27 12.39
CA ARG A 116 -6.45 -25.51 13.14
C ARG A 116 -4.97 -25.73 13.43
N GLY A 117 -4.10 -24.99 12.75
CA GLY A 117 -2.66 -25.16 12.88
C GLY A 117 -2.12 -26.46 12.28
N ASP A 118 -2.95 -27.20 11.56
CA ASP A 118 -2.52 -28.39 10.85
C ASP A 118 -1.70 -27.97 9.63
N ASP A 119 -0.47 -28.41 9.53
CA ASP A 119 0.52 -28.08 8.51
C ASP A 119 0.02 -28.35 7.08
N GLY A 120 -0.93 -27.56 6.59
CA GLY A 120 -1.44 -27.61 5.22
C GLY A 120 -2.38 -28.77 4.92
N ALA A 121 -2.98 -29.42 5.92
CA ALA A 121 -4.02 -30.43 5.72
C ALA A 121 -5.16 -29.84 4.86
N GLN A 122 -5.56 -30.58 3.83
CA GLN A 122 -6.74 -30.23 3.04
C GLN A 122 -7.93 -29.96 3.98
N GLY A 123 -8.38 -28.70 4.05
CA GLY A 123 -9.49 -28.29 4.90
C GLY A 123 -9.23 -27.14 5.86
N ASP A 124 -7.96 -26.75 6.11
CA ASP A 124 -7.66 -25.53 6.85
C ASP A 124 -7.32 -24.37 5.91
N ARG A 125 -8.31 -24.01 5.10
CA ARG A 125 -8.22 -22.91 4.14
C ARG A 125 -9.48 -22.07 4.17
N TYR A 126 -9.32 -20.74 4.18
CA TYR A 126 -10.42 -19.82 3.99
C TYR A 126 -10.01 -18.60 3.17
N TYR A 127 -11.00 -17.84 2.69
CA TYR A 127 -10.81 -16.66 1.87
C TYR A 127 -11.40 -15.41 2.50
N HIS A 128 -10.74 -14.29 2.28
CA HIS A 128 -11.28 -12.95 2.43
C HIS A 128 -11.46 -12.36 1.03
N PRO A 129 -12.61 -12.57 0.36
CA PRO A 129 -12.86 -12.06 -0.98
C PRO A 129 -13.14 -10.56 -0.95
N PHE A 130 -12.84 -9.86 -2.06
CA PHE A 130 -13.13 -8.44 -2.19
C PHE A 130 -14.55 -8.13 -2.69
N MET A 131 -15.26 -9.13 -3.20
CA MET A 131 -16.68 -8.99 -3.46
C MET A 131 -17.47 -9.07 -2.17
N LEU A 132 -18.42 -8.14 -2.01
CA LEU A 132 -19.43 -8.29 -0.98
C LEU A 132 -20.26 -9.55 -1.25
N PRO A 133 -20.66 -10.26 -0.20
CA PRO A 133 -21.56 -11.41 -0.33
C PRO A 133 -22.88 -11.03 -1.01
N VAL A 134 -23.44 -11.93 -1.82
CA VAL A 134 -24.78 -11.76 -2.37
C VAL A 134 -25.80 -11.73 -1.21
N GLY A 135 -26.66 -10.72 -1.18
CA GLY A 135 -27.62 -10.50 -0.08
C GLY A 135 -27.05 -9.78 1.15
N HIS A 136 -25.83 -9.22 1.06
CA HIS A 136 -25.23 -8.44 2.14
C HIS A 136 -26.12 -7.23 2.48
N GLY A 137 -26.52 -7.15 3.74
CA GLY A 137 -27.40 -6.09 4.24
C GLY A 137 -28.90 -6.38 4.13
N ASP A 138 -29.31 -7.41 3.37
CA ASP A 138 -30.71 -7.77 3.18
C ASP A 138 -31.11 -8.95 4.08
N VAL A 139 -30.19 -9.89 4.33
CA VAL A 139 -30.41 -11.08 5.13
C VAL A 139 -29.25 -11.37 6.06
N ASP A 140 -29.50 -12.04 7.18
CA ASP A 140 -28.44 -12.58 8.03
C ASP A 140 -27.81 -13.82 7.36
N LEU A 141 -26.78 -13.56 6.54
CA LEU A 141 -26.10 -14.58 5.75
C LEU A 141 -25.42 -15.64 6.61
N VAL A 142 -24.95 -15.27 7.80
CA VAL A 142 -24.27 -16.19 8.71
C VAL A 142 -25.26 -17.19 9.26
N GLN A 143 -26.40 -16.71 9.77
CA GLN A 143 -27.45 -17.58 10.26
C GLN A 143 -28.04 -18.46 9.14
N ALA A 144 -28.26 -17.90 7.96
CA ALA A 144 -28.73 -18.68 6.82
C ALA A 144 -27.73 -19.78 6.44
N TRP A 145 -26.43 -19.50 6.44
CA TRP A 145 -25.39 -20.49 6.18
C TRP A 145 -25.37 -21.57 7.25
N LEU A 146 -25.37 -21.20 8.54
CA LEU A 146 -25.38 -22.15 9.64
C LEU A 146 -26.62 -23.07 9.63
N ALA A 147 -27.78 -22.56 9.25
CA ALA A 147 -29.02 -23.34 9.16
C ALA A 147 -28.96 -24.43 8.08
N THR A 148 -28.07 -24.33 7.09
CA THR A 148 -27.86 -25.36 6.07
C THR A 148 -26.97 -26.52 6.50
N GLN A 149 -26.44 -26.52 7.74
CA GLN A 149 -25.43 -27.47 8.20
C GLN A 149 -24.25 -27.57 7.20
N PRO A 150 -23.51 -26.49 7.02
CA PRO A 150 -22.67 -26.34 5.85
C PRO A 150 -21.48 -27.29 5.84
N GLN A 151 -21.31 -27.95 4.69
CA GLN A 151 -20.11 -28.73 4.37
C GLN A 151 -19.00 -27.87 3.71
N ARG A 152 -19.34 -26.65 3.31
CA ARG A 152 -18.44 -25.73 2.61
C ARG A 152 -18.19 -24.48 3.45
N PRO A 153 -16.97 -23.90 3.41
CA PRO A 153 -16.66 -22.65 4.09
C PRO A 153 -17.60 -21.50 3.68
N PHE A 154 -17.89 -20.60 4.62
CA PHE A 154 -18.82 -19.48 4.41
C PHE A 154 -18.51 -18.67 3.15
N ALA A 155 -17.25 -18.23 2.98
CA ALA A 155 -16.84 -17.41 1.84
C ALA A 155 -17.08 -18.10 0.48
N GLU A 156 -16.95 -19.43 0.43
CA GLU A 156 -17.20 -20.21 -0.80
C GLU A 156 -18.68 -20.26 -1.19
N VAL A 157 -19.57 -20.16 -0.21
CA VAL A 157 -21.02 -20.20 -0.45
C VAL A 157 -21.55 -18.84 -0.86
N VAL A 158 -21.04 -17.76 -0.23
CA VAL A 158 -21.61 -16.41 -0.39
C VAL A 158 -20.87 -15.55 -1.40
N SER A 159 -19.71 -15.95 -1.90
CA SER A 159 -18.92 -15.15 -2.84
C SER A 159 -18.39 -15.98 -4.03
N PRO A 160 -18.71 -15.61 -5.27
CA PRO A 160 -18.14 -16.26 -6.45
C PRO A 160 -16.65 -16.01 -6.64
N SER A 161 -16.06 -15.02 -5.95
CA SER A 161 -14.63 -14.71 -6.07
C SER A 161 -13.74 -15.86 -5.64
N VAL A 162 -14.21 -16.70 -4.71
CA VAL A 162 -13.44 -17.88 -4.28
C VAL A 162 -13.24 -18.86 -5.45
N GLN A 163 -14.33 -19.20 -6.17
CA GLN A 163 -14.25 -20.09 -7.34
C GLN A 163 -13.41 -19.48 -8.46
N VAL A 164 -13.48 -18.15 -8.65
CA VAL A 164 -12.67 -17.43 -9.65
C VAL A 164 -11.19 -17.51 -9.31
N CYS A 165 -10.83 -17.31 -8.02
CA CYS A 165 -9.46 -17.45 -7.54
C CYS A 165 -8.93 -18.88 -7.69
N GLU A 166 -9.72 -19.89 -7.28
CA GLU A 166 -9.33 -21.31 -7.38
C GLU A 166 -9.16 -21.75 -8.84
N ALA A 167 -9.96 -21.20 -9.75
CA ALA A 167 -9.83 -21.44 -11.19
C ALA A 167 -8.68 -20.64 -11.85
N GLY A 168 -7.92 -19.83 -11.10
CA GLY A 168 -6.86 -18.98 -11.62
C GLY A 168 -7.33 -17.95 -12.64
N ARG A 169 -8.57 -17.44 -12.48
CA ARG A 169 -9.17 -16.50 -13.43
C ARG A 169 -9.11 -15.07 -12.92
N GLY A 170 -8.92 -14.12 -13.85
CA GLY A 170 -8.94 -12.69 -13.55
C GLY A 170 -10.37 -12.13 -13.41
N PRO A 171 -10.52 -10.91 -12.87
CA PRO A 171 -11.81 -10.26 -12.62
C PRO A 171 -12.42 -9.65 -13.88
N LYS A 172 -11.72 -9.63 -14.99
CA LYS A 172 -12.12 -8.94 -16.23
C LYS A 172 -11.60 -9.68 -17.47
N GLN A 173 -12.24 -9.41 -18.59
CA GLN A 173 -11.82 -9.88 -19.92
C GLN A 173 -10.95 -8.82 -20.60
N VAL A 174 -10.28 -9.19 -21.69
CA VAL A 174 -9.41 -8.27 -22.46
C VAL A 174 -10.18 -7.03 -22.95
N GLN A 175 -11.45 -7.20 -23.35
CA GLN A 175 -12.30 -6.11 -23.85
C GLN A 175 -12.94 -5.27 -22.73
N THR A 176 -12.80 -5.68 -21.47
CA THR A 176 -13.39 -4.93 -20.36
C THR A 176 -12.70 -3.57 -20.24
N PRO A 177 -13.45 -2.47 -20.19
CA PRO A 177 -12.87 -1.13 -20.06
C PRO A 177 -11.94 -1.00 -18.87
N GLU A 178 -11.04 -0.02 -18.91
CA GLU A 178 -10.18 0.32 -17.76
C GLU A 178 -11.00 0.53 -16.50
N PHE A 179 -10.51 -0.02 -15.39
CA PHE A 179 -11.15 0.02 -14.07
C PHE A 179 -12.53 -0.65 -13.99
N GLY A 180 -13.07 -1.16 -15.10
CA GLY A 180 -14.26 -2.00 -15.13
C GLY A 180 -13.94 -3.46 -14.80
N ALA A 181 -14.90 -4.21 -14.26
CA ALA A 181 -14.79 -5.63 -13.99
C ALA A 181 -16.15 -6.28 -13.70
N VAL A 182 -16.20 -7.61 -13.75
CA VAL A 182 -17.35 -8.41 -13.29
C VAL A 182 -17.24 -8.77 -11.80
N ALA A 183 -16.04 -8.71 -11.25
CA ALA A 183 -15.75 -8.97 -9.83
C ALA A 183 -14.89 -7.84 -9.25
N ASN A 184 -15.06 -7.54 -7.97
CA ASN A 184 -14.23 -6.53 -7.31
C ASN A 184 -12.78 -7.01 -7.20
N TYR A 185 -11.84 -6.10 -7.41
CA TYR A 185 -10.42 -6.43 -7.45
C TYR A 185 -9.52 -5.27 -7.00
N ALA A 186 -8.32 -5.63 -6.68
CA ALA A 186 -7.17 -4.78 -6.46
C ALA A 186 -6.00 -5.31 -7.29
N TYR A 187 -4.78 -4.96 -6.94
CA TYR A 187 -3.59 -5.29 -7.69
C TYR A 187 -2.49 -5.84 -6.81
N HIS A 188 -1.67 -6.72 -7.40
CA HIS A 188 -0.29 -6.94 -6.99
C HIS A 188 0.62 -6.26 -8.01
N PHE A 189 1.72 -5.65 -7.59
CA PHE A 189 2.63 -4.95 -8.49
C PHE A 189 4.05 -4.85 -7.93
N ASP A 190 4.96 -4.39 -8.77
CA ASP A 190 6.33 -4.07 -8.38
C ASP A 190 6.42 -2.62 -7.90
N ALA A 191 6.72 -2.42 -6.60
CA ALA A 191 6.77 -1.09 -5.98
C ALA A 191 7.83 -0.18 -6.58
N GLY A 192 8.99 -0.73 -6.95
CA GLY A 192 10.05 0.07 -7.57
C GLY A 192 9.61 0.66 -8.91
N ARG A 193 8.98 -0.17 -9.75
CA ARG A 193 8.41 0.27 -11.03
C ARG A 193 7.26 1.24 -10.85
N PHE A 194 6.42 1.01 -9.85
CA PHE A 194 5.32 1.92 -9.56
C PHE A 194 5.81 3.28 -9.06
N GLY A 195 6.82 3.31 -8.18
CA GLY A 195 7.47 4.55 -7.76
C GLY A 195 8.05 5.33 -8.93
N GLN A 196 8.70 4.64 -9.89
CA GLN A 196 9.20 5.26 -11.11
C GLN A 196 8.07 5.84 -11.97
N MET A 197 7.01 5.07 -12.22
CA MET A 197 5.84 5.52 -12.99
C MET A 197 5.18 6.75 -12.34
N LEU A 198 4.98 6.73 -11.03
CA LEU A 198 4.43 7.86 -10.27
C LEU A 198 5.31 9.10 -10.40
N ARG A 199 6.64 8.97 -10.24
CA ARG A 199 7.59 10.06 -10.39
C ARG A 199 7.52 10.69 -11.78
N GLU A 200 7.59 9.86 -12.82
CA GLU A 200 7.54 10.34 -14.21
C GLU A 200 6.20 11.07 -14.47
N HIS A 201 5.09 10.50 -14.04
CA HIS A 201 3.77 11.12 -14.21
C HIS A 201 3.65 12.42 -13.41
N ALA A 202 4.02 12.43 -12.14
CA ALA A 202 3.93 13.60 -11.26
C ALA A 202 4.80 14.76 -11.77
N CYS A 203 6.02 14.48 -12.21
CA CYS A 203 6.92 15.53 -12.73
C CYS A 203 6.50 16.04 -14.11
N GLN A 204 6.13 15.13 -15.04
CA GLN A 204 5.89 15.50 -16.44
C GLN A 204 4.47 15.98 -16.71
N LYS A 205 3.48 15.51 -15.96
CA LYS A 205 2.06 15.80 -16.20
C LYS A 205 1.41 16.66 -15.13
N LEU A 206 1.86 16.56 -13.88
CA LEU A 206 1.23 17.24 -12.75
C LEU A 206 2.05 18.42 -12.22
N GLY A 207 3.24 18.67 -12.76
CA GLY A 207 4.06 19.82 -12.40
C GLY A 207 4.74 19.73 -11.01
N VAL A 208 4.86 18.53 -10.44
CA VAL A 208 5.60 18.35 -9.19
C VAL A 208 7.09 18.59 -9.43
N HIS A 209 7.66 19.49 -8.63
CA HIS A 209 9.11 19.76 -8.66
C HIS A 209 9.85 18.66 -7.88
N HIS A 210 10.79 17.99 -8.56
CA HIS A 210 11.56 16.90 -7.97
C HIS A 210 12.97 17.37 -7.63
N VAL A 211 13.37 17.19 -6.36
CA VAL A 211 14.71 17.47 -5.85
C VAL A 211 15.35 16.18 -5.41
N VAL A 212 16.47 15.81 -5.98
CA VAL A 212 17.29 14.67 -5.55
C VAL A 212 18.43 15.21 -4.70
N ASP A 213 18.30 15.10 -3.38
CA ASP A 213 19.29 15.62 -2.43
C ASP A 213 19.08 15.03 -1.03
N HIS A 214 20.07 15.19 -0.17
CA HIS A 214 19.97 14.85 1.24
C HIS A 214 19.47 16.04 2.08
N VAL A 215 18.56 15.76 3.01
CA VAL A 215 18.19 16.72 4.06
C VAL A 215 19.13 16.55 5.25
N ASP A 216 20.01 17.51 5.43
CA ASP A 216 21.00 17.50 6.53
C ASP A 216 20.40 17.99 7.85
N ALA A 217 19.46 18.95 7.82
CA ALA A 217 18.81 19.48 9.01
C ALA A 217 17.38 19.96 8.74
N VAL A 218 16.58 19.99 9.79
CA VAL A 218 15.26 20.64 9.83
C VAL A 218 15.41 21.96 10.57
N ILE A 219 14.95 23.06 9.98
CA ILE A 219 15.08 24.40 10.52
C ILE A 219 13.74 24.83 11.09
N SER A 220 13.70 25.14 12.39
CA SER A 220 12.51 25.65 13.08
C SER A 220 12.35 27.15 12.91
N SER A 221 11.12 27.62 12.98
CA SER A 221 10.72 28.98 13.29
C SER A 221 10.79 29.25 14.81
N GLU A 222 10.57 30.49 15.21
CA GLU A 222 10.62 30.91 16.64
C GLU A 222 9.54 30.24 17.51
N ASP A 223 8.41 29.89 16.91
CA ASP A 223 7.27 29.18 17.53
C ASP A 223 7.43 27.66 17.59
N GLY A 224 8.52 27.12 16.99
CA GLY A 224 8.84 25.69 16.99
C GLY A 224 8.34 24.91 15.77
N ASP A 225 7.59 25.54 14.88
CA ASP A 225 7.16 24.94 13.62
C ASP A 225 8.33 24.76 12.64
N ILE A 226 8.16 23.93 11.62
CA ILE A 226 9.18 23.76 10.58
C ILE A 226 9.11 24.92 9.60
N ARG A 227 10.19 25.70 9.51
CA ARG A 227 10.35 26.79 8.55
C ARG A 227 10.95 26.33 7.22
N ALA A 228 11.93 25.43 7.27
CA ALA A 228 12.62 24.94 6.09
C ALA A 228 13.33 23.60 6.33
N LEU A 229 13.63 22.89 5.25
CA LEU A 229 14.57 21.77 5.23
C LEU A 229 15.89 22.26 4.64
N LYS A 230 17.00 22.12 5.39
CA LYS A 230 18.34 22.39 4.88
C LYS A 230 18.84 21.19 4.11
N THR A 231 19.05 21.38 2.84
CA THR A 231 19.58 20.34 1.95
C THR A 231 21.09 20.49 1.76
N ARG A 232 21.73 19.47 1.28
CA ARG A 232 23.18 19.42 1.10
C ARG A 232 23.65 20.31 -0.03
N GLU A 233 22.96 20.28 -1.18
CA GLU A 233 23.39 20.92 -2.42
C GLU A 233 22.43 22.03 -2.89
N HIS A 234 21.12 21.94 -2.55
CA HIS A 234 20.10 22.88 -3.02
C HIS A 234 19.72 23.98 -2.02
N GLY A 235 20.45 24.09 -0.90
CA GLY A 235 20.19 25.12 0.10
C GLY A 235 18.95 24.83 0.97
N GLU A 236 18.17 25.86 1.30
CA GLU A 236 16.99 25.77 2.14
C GLU A 236 15.73 25.63 1.28
N LEU A 237 14.94 24.59 1.54
CA LEU A 237 13.61 24.39 0.99
C LEU A 237 12.56 24.83 2.01
N SER A 238 11.96 26.00 1.79
CA SER A 238 10.90 26.54 2.64
C SER A 238 9.52 26.22 2.06
N ALA A 239 8.54 25.97 2.94
CA ALA A 239 7.17 25.68 2.58
C ALA A 239 6.19 26.14 3.67
N ASP A 240 4.90 26.17 3.31
CA ASP A 240 3.80 26.41 4.25
C ASP A 240 3.35 25.09 4.93
N LEU A 241 3.64 23.94 4.30
CA LEU A 241 3.35 22.61 4.81
C LEU A 241 4.47 21.63 4.45
N PHE A 242 4.86 20.81 5.42
CA PHE A 242 5.80 19.70 5.22
C PHE A 242 5.10 18.37 5.47
N VAL A 243 5.29 17.42 4.56
CA VAL A 243 4.72 16.07 4.67
C VAL A 243 5.86 15.07 4.85
N ASP A 244 5.84 14.36 5.99
CA ASP A 244 6.85 13.35 6.31
C ASP A 244 6.53 12.00 5.68
N CYS A 245 7.15 11.72 4.55
CA CYS A 245 7.12 10.42 3.87
C CYS A 245 8.48 9.70 3.93
N SER A 246 9.32 10.04 4.91
CA SER A 246 10.67 9.48 5.10
C SER A 246 10.70 8.04 5.65
N GLY A 247 9.54 7.38 5.72
CA GLY A 247 9.41 5.99 6.14
C GLY A 247 9.77 5.78 7.61
N LEU A 248 10.45 4.69 7.91
CA LEU A 248 10.83 4.35 9.30
C LEU A 248 11.79 5.36 9.94
N ALA A 249 12.47 6.17 9.13
CA ALA A 249 13.33 7.24 9.63
C ALA A 249 12.54 8.34 10.37
N ALA A 250 11.25 8.55 10.02
CA ALA A 250 10.35 9.52 10.65
C ALA A 250 11.06 10.86 10.93
N ARG A 251 11.68 11.44 9.89
CA ARG A 251 12.62 12.57 10.01
C ARG A 251 12.00 13.83 10.63
N LEU A 252 10.74 14.11 10.31
CA LEU A 252 10.06 15.28 10.83
C LEU A 252 9.33 14.95 12.13
N ILE A 253 8.40 14.00 12.10
CA ILE A 253 7.58 13.69 13.27
C ILE A 253 8.37 13.03 14.39
N GLY A 254 9.25 12.08 14.08
CA GLY A 254 10.02 11.33 15.08
C GLY A 254 11.28 12.05 15.53
N GLN A 255 12.13 12.44 14.56
CA GLN A 255 13.45 13.00 14.91
C GLN A 255 13.39 14.49 15.28
N HIS A 256 12.64 15.31 14.53
CA HIS A 256 12.57 16.75 14.80
C HIS A 256 11.58 17.07 15.93
N PHE A 257 10.32 16.63 15.83
CA PHE A 257 9.30 16.88 16.85
C PHE A 257 9.39 15.95 18.06
N CYS A 258 10.29 14.96 18.05
CA CYS A 258 10.49 14.01 19.14
C CYS A 258 9.20 13.25 19.54
N VAL A 259 8.27 13.05 18.61
CA VAL A 259 7.08 12.23 18.87
C VAL A 259 7.51 10.76 18.88
N PRO A 260 7.37 10.06 20.02
CA PRO A 260 7.85 8.70 20.14
C PRO A 260 6.99 7.73 19.34
N LEU A 261 7.62 6.69 18.78
CA LEU A 261 6.89 5.56 18.21
C LEU A 261 6.15 4.82 19.32
N LYS A 262 4.83 4.74 19.21
CA LYS A 262 4.02 3.97 20.14
C LYS A 262 4.17 2.47 19.85
N SER A 263 4.61 1.72 20.85
CA SER A 263 4.75 0.27 20.73
C SER A 263 3.39 -0.41 20.87
N GLU A 264 3.04 -1.28 19.94
CA GLU A 264 1.84 -2.14 19.97
C GLU A 264 2.23 -3.63 20.05
N ARG A 265 3.44 -3.93 20.57
CA ARG A 265 3.98 -5.31 20.62
C ARG A 265 3.14 -6.27 21.45
N ASP A 266 2.37 -5.76 22.41
CA ASP A 266 1.49 -6.60 23.24
C ASP A 266 0.30 -7.16 22.46
N VAL A 267 -0.01 -6.55 21.29
CA VAL A 267 -1.10 -6.97 20.40
C VAL A 267 -0.56 -7.44 19.05
N LEU A 268 0.39 -6.71 18.48
CA LEU A 268 1.01 -6.99 17.17
C LEU A 268 2.49 -7.33 17.38
N PHE A 269 2.76 -8.57 17.76
CA PHE A 269 4.10 -8.98 18.20
C PHE A 269 5.06 -9.38 17.06
N ASN A 270 4.61 -9.52 15.83
CA ASN A 270 5.48 -9.75 14.69
C ASN A 270 6.28 -8.48 14.36
N ASP A 271 7.61 -8.57 14.38
CA ASP A 271 8.52 -7.43 14.26
C ASP A 271 9.68 -7.65 13.28
N ALA A 272 9.67 -8.77 12.55
CA ALA A 272 10.68 -9.11 11.58
C ALA A 272 10.09 -9.82 10.35
N ALA A 273 10.78 -9.71 9.22
CA ALA A 273 10.43 -10.42 8.00
C ALA A 273 11.67 -10.76 7.17
N LEU A 274 11.62 -11.91 6.47
CA LEU A 274 12.62 -12.37 5.52
C LEU A 274 11.99 -12.44 4.13
N PRO A 275 12.16 -11.41 3.26
CA PRO A 275 11.63 -11.40 1.92
C PRO A 275 12.55 -12.11 0.94
N VAL A 276 11.97 -12.75 -0.09
CA VAL A 276 12.69 -13.34 -1.20
C VAL A 276 11.93 -13.16 -2.51
N GLN A 277 12.66 -12.96 -3.59
CA GLN A 277 12.11 -12.94 -4.94
C GLN A 277 12.33 -14.29 -5.60
N VAL A 278 11.26 -14.94 -6.05
CA VAL A 278 11.30 -16.28 -6.64
C VAL A 278 10.94 -16.19 -8.12
N PRO A 279 11.89 -16.45 -9.04
CA PRO A 279 11.60 -16.49 -10.46
C PRO A 279 10.68 -17.66 -10.81
N TYR A 280 9.86 -17.51 -11.85
CA TYR A 280 9.06 -18.62 -12.38
C TYR A 280 9.91 -19.57 -13.23
N ALA A 281 9.57 -20.86 -13.20
CA ALA A 281 10.23 -21.86 -14.05
C ALA A 281 9.97 -21.61 -15.55
N THR A 282 8.80 -21.08 -15.88
CA THR A 282 8.41 -20.76 -17.26
C THR A 282 7.60 -19.45 -17.31
N PRO A 283 7.59 -18.76 -18.47
CA PRO A 283 6.74 -17.56 -18.65
C PRO A 283 5.24 -17.83 -18.55
N HIS A 284 4.82 -19.09 -18.59
CA HIS A 284 3.42 -19.51 -18.54
C HIS A 284 3.03 -20.15 -17.20
N SER A 285 3.88 -20.00 -16.18
CA SER A 285 3.54 -20.45 -14.82
C SER A 285 2.24 -19.78 -14.36
N PRO A 286 1.33 -20.52 -13.70
CA PRO A 286 0.06 -19.96 -13.25
C PRO A 286 0.26 -18.88 -12.19
N LEU A 287 -0.51 -17.80 -12.31
CA LEU A 287 -0.51 -16.69 -11.35
C LEU A 287 -1.68 -16.84 -10.37
N ALA A 288 -1.38 -16.80 -9.08
CA ALA A 288 -2.43 -16.67 -8.07
C ALA A 288 -3.10 -15.29 -8.20
N THR A 289 -4.42 -15.26 -8.23
CA THR A 289 -5.21 -14.02 -8.31
C THR A 289 -5.70 -13.54 -6.94
N CYS A 290 -5.04 -14.00 -5.90
CA CYS A 290 -5.18 -13.56 -4.51
C CYS A 290 -3.81 -13.57 -3.82
N THR A 291 -3.64 -12.78 -2.77
CA THR A 291 -2.49 -12.95 -1.88
C THR A 291 -2.67 -14.26 -1.12
N ILE A 292 -1.63 -15.09 -1.04
CA ILE A 292 -1.63 -16.29 -0.22
C ILE A 292 -0.90 -15.96 1.09
N ALA A 293 -1.53 -16.28 2.21
CA ALA A 293 -0.98 -16.13 3.55
C ALA A 293 -1.01 -17.50 4.23
N THR A 294 0.16 -18.11 4.39
CA THR A 294 0.30 -19.43 4.99
C THR A 294 0.84 -19.31 6.41
N ALA A 295 0.11 -19.83 7.40
CA ALA A 295 0.59 -19.86 8.77
C ALA A 295 1.66 -20.92 8.95
N TRP A 296 2.59 -20.65 9.88
CA TRP A 296 3.50 -21.63 10.44
C TRP A 296 3.57 -21.42 11.97
N ALA A 297 4.18 -22.32 12.71
CA ALA A 297 4.07 -22.36 14.17
C ALA A 297 4.43 -21.05 14.91
N LYS A 298 5.22 -20.15 14.32
CA LYS A 298 5.71 -18.93 14.98
C LYS A 298 5.55 -17.66 14.12
N GLY A 299 4.68 -17.71 13.09
CA GLY A 299 4.45 -16.59 12.19
C GLY A 299 3.65 -16.98 10.96
N TRP A 300 3.91 -16.31 9.84
CA TRP A 300 3.22 -16.59 8.58
C TRP A 300 4.06 -16.20 7.37
N ILE A 301 3.72 -16.75 6.21
CA ILE A 301 4.41 -16.51 4.94
C ILE A 301 3.43 -15.87 3.98
N TRP A 302 3.81 -14.71 3.41
CA TRP A 302 3.09 -14.16 2.26
C TRP A 302 3.65 -14.71 0.96
N ASP A 303 2.78 -14.85 -0.03
CA ASP A 303 3.13 -15.22 -1.39
C ASP A 303 2.28 -14.43 -2.38
N ILE A 304 2.96 -13.63 -3.19
CA ILE A 304 2.37 -12.67 -4.13
C ILE A 304 2.89 -12.97 -5.53
N GLY A 305 1.99 -13.37 -6.42
CA GLY A 305 2.32 -13.64 -7.81
C GLY A 305 2.34 -12.37 -8.65
N LEU A 306 3.50 -12.01 -9.21
CA LEU A 306 3.65 -11.01 -10.27
C LEU A 306 3.90 -11.71 -11.61
N PRO A 307 3.67 -11.07 -12.77
CA PRO A 307 3.90 -11.70 -14.08
C PRO A 307 5.32 -12.23 -14.30
N THR A 308 6.31 -11.67 -13.61
CA THR A 308 7.74 -11.99 -13.81
C THR A 308 8.35 -12.82 -12.70
N ARG A 309 7.75 -12.82 -11.50
CA ARG A 309 8.27 -13.46 -10.30
C ARG A 309 7.20 -13.61 -9.23
N ARG A 310 7.48 -14.39 -8.22
CA ARG A 310 6.73 -14.34 -6.95
C ARG A 310 7.50 -13.47 -5.96
N GLY A 311 6.79 -12.69 -5.14
CA GLY A 311 7.30 -12.06 -3.93
C GLY A 311 6.86 -12.89 -2.74
N VAL A 312 7.79 -13.57 -2.08
CA VAL A 312 7.51 -14.45 -0.95
C VAL A 312 8.26 -13.95 0.26
N GLY A 313 7.70 -14.09 1.46
CA GLY A 313 8.48 -13.76 2.64
C GLY A 313 7.85 -14.27 3.92
N CYS A 314 8.71 -14.55 4.90
CA CYS A 314 8.35 -15.06 6.20
C CYS A 314 8.30 -13.93 7.22
N VAL A 315 7.14 -13.73 7.85
CA VAL A 315 6.92 -12.80 8.96
C VAL A 315 6.98 -13.57 10.26
N TYR A 316 7.69 -13.04 11.25
CA TYR A 316 7.83 -13.67 12.55
C TYR A 316 8.10 -12.66 13.66
N SER A 317 7.98 -13.11 14.91
CA SER A 317 8.37 -12.35 16.09
C SER A 317 9.71 -12.83 16.62
N ARG A 318 10.69 -11.92 16.73
CA ARG A 318 12.01 -12.23 17.31
C ARG A 318 11.96 -12.63 18.80
N ALA A 319 10.84 -12.36 19.46
CA ALA A 319 10.60 -12.87 20.82
C ALA A 319 10.26 -14.36 20.85
N HIS A 320 9.80 -14.94 19.73
CA HIS A 320 9.29 -16.31 19.67
C HIS A 320 10.03 -17.21 18.69
N ALA A 321 10.75 -16.63 17.71
CA ALA A 321 11.53 -17.37 16.72
C ALA A 321 12.87 -16.71 16.46
N SER A 322 13.89 -17.52 16.22
CA SER A 322 15.16 -17.05 15.66
C SER A 322 15.04 -16.80 14.15
N GLU A 323 16.00 -16.09 13.59
CA GLU A 323 16.09 -15.88 12.14
C GLU A 323 16.32 -17.21 11.40
N ASP A 324 17.11 -18.13 11.97
CA ASP A 324 17.36 -19.45 11.40
C ASP A 324 16.08 -20.29 11.31
N GLU A 325 15.23 -20.25 12.35
CA GLU A 325 13.93 -20.92 12.33
C GLU A 325 12.99 -20.33 11.28
N ALA A 326 12.95 -19.00 11.15
CA ALA A 326 12.17 -18.33 10.12
C ALA A 326 12.69 -18.64 8.72
N GLN A 327 14.01 -18.70 8.53
CA GLN A 327 14.64 -19.10 7.27
C GLN A 327 14.32 -20.56 6.92
N ALA A 328 14.37 -21.47 7.89
CA ALA A 328 14.00 -22.86 7.69
C ALA A 328 12.53 -23.02 7.29
N ALA A 329 11.62 -22.29 7.95
CA ALA A 329 10.20 -22.27 7.59
C ALA A 329 9.96 -21.73 6.18
N LEU A 330 10.64 -20.64 5.82
CA LEU A 330 10.58 -20.09 4.46
C LEU A 330 11.10 -21.09 3.43
N GLN A 331 12.22 -21.75 3.70
CA GLN A 331 12.80 -22.75 2.80
C GLN A 331 11.86 -23.95 2.62
N ALA A 332 11.27 -24.45 3.69
CA ALA A 332 10.29 -25.55 3.63
C ALA A 332 9.06 -25.17 2.77
N TYR A 333 8.58 -23.93 2.91
CA TYR A 333 7.50 -23.40 2.08
C TYR A 333 7.89 -23.35 0.59
N LEU A 334 9.08 -22.86 0.28
CA LEU A 334 9.59 -22.78 -1.09
C LEU A 334 9.77 -24.19 -1.69
N ASP A 335 10.29 -25.13 -0.92
CA ASP A 335 10.45 -26.52 -1.37
C ASP A 335 9.12 -27.20 -1.69
N ALA A 336 8.07 -26.86 -0.96
CA ALA A 336 6.72 -27.38 -1.17
C ALA A 336 5.96 -26.70 -2.34
N THR A 337 6.27 -25.42 -2.63
CA THR A 337 5.49 -24.61 -3.57
C THR A 337 6.20 -24.22 -4.84
N CYS A 338 7.52 -24.38 -4.93
CA CYS A 338 8.32 -24.06 -6.11
C CYS A 338 8.65 -25.29 -6.93
N ALA A 339 8.55 -25.17 -8.25
CA ALA A 339 9.16 -26.16 -9.13
C ALA A 339 10.70 -26.15 -8.96
N PRO A 340 11.41 -27.25 -9.23
CA PRO A 340 12.86 -27.33 -9.01
C PRO A 340 13.71 -26.23 -9.66
N ARG A 341 13.20 -25.60 -10.74
CA ARG A 341 13.86 -24.49 -11.45
C ARG A 341 13.51 -23.09 -10.89
N GLU A 342 12.57 -23.00 -9.96
CA GLU A 342 12.09 -21.74 -9.35
C GLU A 342 12.80 -21.41 -8.04
N ARG A 343 13.73 -22.26 -7.59
CA ARG A 343 14.43 -22.04 -6.32
C ARG A 343 15.35 -20.83 -6.44
N PRO A 344 15.29 -19.87 -5.51
CA PRO A 344 16.22 -18.77 -5.49
C PRO A 344 17.64 -19.29 -5.25
N SER A 345 18.62 -18.70 -5.93
CA SER A 345 20.02 -18.94 -5.58
C SER A 345 20.28 -18.34 -4.20
N PRO A 346 20.96 -19.05 -3.30
CA PRO A 346 21.41 -18.47 -2.04
C PRO A 346 22.32 -17.28 -2.34
N ARG A 347 22.07 -16.15 -1.72
CA ARG A 347 22.91 -14.94 -1.77
C ARG A 347 23.98 -15.01 -0.72
#